data_6c219d0f004a7ca727bf41cb936d7bac
#
_entry.id   6c219d0f004a7ca727bf41cb936d7bac
#
_cell.length_a   1.000
_cell.length_b   1.000
_cell.length_c   1.000
_cell.angle_alpha   90.00
_cell.angle_beta   90.00
_cell.angle_gamma   90.00
#
_symmetry.space_group_name_H-M   'P 1'
#
loop_
_entity.id
_entity.type
_entity.pdbx_description
1 polymer ?
#
loop_
_entity_poly.entity_id
_entity_poly.type
_entity_poly.pdbx_seq_one_letter_code
_entity_poly.pdbx_strand_id
1 'polypeptide(L)'
;TWDAVDCDWNANGYRLPTEAEWEYAARAGDNTVDSLIWSGTSDENEYDDYVWHGDNSLNTTNEVGRKKANNFDLYDMCGNVQELCWNWYTSTYDTTLEGGMDPIGANLGTNRVIRGGSWGTFIAQCAVSTRNSITPYNCRSNIGFRVVRSAS
;
A
#
# COMPACT_ATOMS: atom_id res chain seq x y z
N THR A 1 20.84 10.26 2.63
CA THR A 1 19.99 9.95 1.45
C THR A 1 19.02 8.87 1.86
N TRP A 2 17.85 8.79 1.25
CA TRP A 2 16.83 7.75 1.49
C TRP A 2 17.34 6.32 1.21
N ASP A 3 18.43 6.18 0.47
CA ASP A 3 19.09 4.91 0.18
C ASP A 3 19.86 4.34 1.38
N ALA A 4 20.16 5.19 2.36
CA ALA A 4 20.94 4.84 3.55
C ALA A 4 20.11 4.83 4.85
N VAL A 5 18.77 4.80 4.72
CA VAL A 5 17.90 4.70 5.90
C VAL A 5 17.83 3.25 6.33
N ASP A 6 18.20 2.99 7.55
CA ASP A 6 18.04 1.70 8.23
C ASP A 6 16.79 1.67 9.12
N CYS A 7 16.25 0.47 9.29
CA CYS A 7 15.15 0.21 10.21
C CYS A 7 15.64 -0.76 11.29
N ASP A 8 15.52 -0.36 12.54
CA ASP A 8 15.70 -1.29 13.65
C ASP A 8 14.42 -2.11 13.85
N TRP A 9 14.38 -3.30 13.27
CA TRP A 9 13.23 -4.21 13.31
C TRP A 9 12.92 -4.74 14.71
N ASN A 10 13.85 -4.62 15.67
CA ASN A 10 13.66 -5.03 17.06
C ASN A 10 13.08 -3.88 17.92
N ALA A 11 13.07 -2.66 17.40
CA ALA A 11 12.48 -1.53 18.10
C ALA A 11 10.95 -1.52 17.96
N ASN A 12 10.25 -1.00 18.96
CA ASN A 12 8.81 -0.85 18.96
C ASN A 12 8.34 0.52 18.43
N GLY A 13 9.20 1.23 17.69
CA GLY A 13 8.90 2.51 17.05
C GLY A 13 8.03 2.39 15.80
N TYR A 14 7.64 3.54 15.27
CA TYR A 14 6.94 3.61 13.99
C TYR A 14 7.92 3.47 12.82
N ARG A 15 7.50 2.75 11.80
CA ARG A 15 8.23 2.54 10.55
C ARG A 15 7.29 2.49 9.35
N LEU A 16 7.82 2.48 8.14
CA LEU A 16 7.03 2.11 6.97
C LEU A 16 6.61 0.63 7.06
N PRO A 17 5.42 0.28 6.55
CA PRO A 17 5.04 -1.13 6.41
C PRO A 17 5.96 -1.83 5.42
N THR A 18 6.21 -3.11 5.63
CA THR A 18 6.62 -3.96 4.52
C THR A 18 5.48 -4.08 3.51
N GLU A 19 5.80 -4.48 2.28
CA GLU A 19 4.76 -4.70 1.26
C GLU A 19 3.75 -5.76 1.70
N ALA A 20 4.22 -6.83 2.36
CA ALA A 20 3.37 -7.89 2.88
C ALA A 20 2.43 -7.40 4.00
N GLU A 21 2.95 -6.60 4.94
CA GLU A 21 2.13 -5.98 5.98
C GLU A 21 1.08 -5.04 5.39
N TRP A 22 1.46 -4.26 4.38
CA TRP A 22 0.54 -3.36 3.71
C TRP A 22 -0.60 -4.15 3.03
N GLU A 23 -0.27 -5.21 2.28
CA GLU A 23 -1.27 -6.03 1.59
C GLU A 23 -2.17 -6.79 2.56
N TYR A 24 -1.60 -7.37 3.64
CA TYR A 24 -2.37 -8.00 4.71
C TYR A 24 -3.37 -7.03 5.34
N ALA A 25 -2.95 -5.81 5.62
CA ALA A 25 -3.81 -4.76 6.16
C ALA A 25 -4.89 -4.32 5.15
N ALA A 26 -4.54 -4.19 3.87
CA ALA A 26 -5.49 -3.84 2.80
C ALA A 26 -6.55 -4.93 2.59
N ARG A 27 -6.19 -6.20 2.72
CA ARG A 27 -7.11 -7.34 2.66
C ARG A 27 -7.87 -7.58 3.97
N ALA A 28 -7.61 -6.80 5.00
CA ALA A 28 -8.19 -6.97 6.33
C ALA A 28 -8.02 -8.41 6.88
N GLY A 29 -6.85 -9.01 6.67
CA GLY A 29 -6.53 -10.36 7.11
C GLY A 29 -7.17 -11.48 6.29
N ASP A 30 -7.94 -11.17 5.26
CA ASP A 30 -8.49 -12.18 4.36
C ASP A 30 -7.41 -12.70 3.41
N ASN A 31 -6.94 -13.92 3.65
CA ASN A 31 -5.92 -14.60 2.87
C ASN A 31 -6.51 -15.50 1.77
N THR A 32 -7.81 -15.47 1.55
CA THR A 32 -8.41 -16.20 0.42
C THR A 32 -8.03 -15.48 -0.88
N VAL A 33 -7.47 -16.24 -1.82
CA VAL A 33 -6.68 -15.72 -2.97
C VAL A 33 -7.44 -14.75 -3.88
N ASP A 34 -8.77 -14.72 -3.82
CA ASP A 34 -9.61 -13.95 -4.75
C ASP A 34 -10.66 -13.05 -4.05
N SER A 35 -10.54 -12.81 -2.74
CA SER A 35 -11.68 -12.28 -1.99
C SER A 35 -11.89 -10.79 -2.14
N LEU A 36 -10.83 -9.97 -2.24
CA LEU A 36 -10.98 -8.52 -2.33
C LEU A 36 -10.17 -7.94 -3.48
N ILE A 37 -10.86 -7.32 -4.44
CA ILE A 37 -10.23 -6.55 -5.51
C ILE A 37 -9.75 -5.21 -4.93
N TRP A 38 -10.62 -4.52 -4.22
CA TRP A 38 -10.30 -3.28 -3.49
C TRP A 38 -10.45 -3.51 -1.99
N SER A 39 -9.77 -2.71 -1.21
CA SER A 39 -9.84 -2.82 0.25
C SER A 39 -11.26 -2.52 0.74
N GLY A 40 -11.93 -3.55 1.25
CA GLY A 40 -13.30 -3.50 1.77
C GLY A 40 -14.38 -4.02 0.85
N THR A 41 -14.13 -4.20 -0.46
CA THR A 41 -15.13 -4.74 -1.40
C THR A 41 -14.50 -5.41 -2.62
N SER A 42 -15.26 -6.32 -3.24
CA SER A 42 -15.03 -6.83 -4.61
C SER A 42 -16.17 -6.49 -5.55
N ASP A 43 -17.20 -5.80 -5.07
CA ASP A 43 -18.36 -5.42 -5.87
C ASP A 43 -18.02 -4.19 -6.71
N GLU A 44 -18.14 -4.34 -8.04
CA GLU A 44 -17.94 -3.25 -9.00
C GLU A 44 -18.96 -2.11 -8.88
N ASN A 45 -20.05 -2.31 -8.14
CA ASN A 45 -21.02 -1.25 -7.86
C ASN A 45 -20.75 -0.49 -6.56
N GLU A 46 -19.79 -0.96 -5.75
CA GLU A 46 -19.51 -0.40 -4.44
C GLU A 46 -18.14 0.26 -4.31
N TYR A 47 -17.19 0.03 -5.22
CA TYR A 47 -15.83 0.56 -5.06
C TYR A 47 -15.79 2.08 -4.86
N ASP A 48 -16.72 2.82 -5.41
CA ASP A 48 -16.83 4.27 -5.21
C ASP A 48 -17.06 4.67 -3.76
N ASP A 49 -17.59 3.78 -2.94
CA ASP A 49 -17.74 4.01 -1.51
C ASP A 49 -16.43 3.86 -0.73
N TYR A 50 -15.45 3.15 -1.28
CA TYR A 50 -14.18 2.81 -0.62
C TYR A 50 -12.98 3.53 -1.20
N VAL A 51 -13.00 3.94 -2.48
CA VAL A 51 -11.82 4.33 -3.25
C VAL A 51 -11.93 5.74 -3.81
N TRP A 52 -10.94 6.58 -3.56
CA TRP A 52 -10.72 7.83 -4.29
C TRP A 52 -9.83 7.57 -5.50
N HIS A 53 -10.37 7.65 -6.72
CA HIS A 53 -9.67 7.37 -7.99
C HIS A 53 -9.92 8.46 -9.04
N GLY A 54 -9.40 8.29 -10.25
CA GLY A 54 -9.39 9.32 -11.28
C GLY A 54 -10.76 9.91 -11.64
N ASP A 55 -11.82 9.11 -11.53
CA ASP A 55 -13.16 9.55 -11.98
C ASP A 55 -13.97 10.22 -10.86
N ASN A 56 -13.61 10.03 -9.58
CA ASN A 56 -14.40 10.55 -8.45
C ASN A 56 -13.63 11.51 -7.50
N SER A 57 -12.33 11.71 -7.70
CA SER A 57 -11.46 12.48 -6.81
C SER A 57 -11.38 13.98 -7.09
N LEU A 58 -11.95 14.44 -8.21
CA LEU A 58 -11.80 15.81 -8.74
C LEU A 58 -10.34 16.18 -9.06
N ASN A 59 -9.50 15.19 -9.43
CA ASN A 59 -8.09 15.34 -9.77
C ASN A 59 -7.23 15.92 -8.62
N THR A 60 -7.57 15.63 -7.39
CA THR A 60 -6.84 16.08 -6.21
C THR A 60 -6.92 15.04 -5.08
N THR A 61 -6.02 15.19 -4.10
CA THR A 61 -6.15 14.46 -2.83
C THR A 61 -7.40 14.89 -2.09
N ASN A 62 -8.01 13.94 -1.39
CA ASN A 62 -9.18 14.17 -0.57
C ASN A 62 -8.84 14.00 0.91
N GLU A 63 -9.67 14.55 1.77
CA GLU A 63 -9.55 14.39 3.21
C GLU A 63 -9.63 12.90 3.57
N VAL A 64 -8.71 12.45 4.41
CA VAL A 64 -8.63 11.05 4.84
C VAL A 64 -9.85 10.62 5.65
N GLY A 65 -10.23 9.34 5.55
CA GLY A 65 -11.33 8.77 6.32
C GLY A 65 -12.73 9.19 5.84
N ARG A 66 -12.87 9.68 4.61
CA ARG A 66 -14.18 10.07 4.04
C ARG A 66 -14.87 8.97 3.26
N LYS A 67 -14.16 7.92 2.91
CA LYS A 67 -14.70 6.71 2.32
C LYS A 67 -14.98 5.67 3.41
N LYS A 68 -15.58 4.52 3.05
CA LYS A 68 -15.77 3.41 3.98
C LYS A 68 -14.43 2.76 4.33
N ALA A 69 -14.32 2.29 5.57
CA ALA A 69 -13.19 1.49 6.03
C ALA A 69 -13.31 0.03 5.58
N ASN A 70 -12.19 -0.68 5.55
CA ASN A 70 -12.19 -2.13 5.45
C ASN A 70 -12.54 -2.80 6.80
N ASN A 71 -12.54 -4.13 6.87
CA ASN A 71 -12.89 -4.88 8.10
C ASN A 71 -11.88 -4.76 9.24
N PHE A 72 -10.73 -4.08 9.02
CA PHE A 72 -9.78 -3.71 10.07
C PHE A 72 -9.91 -2.24 10.48
N ASP A 73 -11.01 -1.57 10.12
CA ASP A 73 -11.25 -0.13 10.33
C ASP A 73 -10.16 0.76 9.70
N LEU A 74 -9.53 0.29 8.62
CA LEU A 74 -8.52 1.04 7.88
C LEU A 74 -9.15 1.74 6.68
N TYR A 75 -8.86 3.02 6.56
CA TYR A 75 -9.35 3.91 5.50
C TYR A 75 -8.28 4.14 4.45
N ASP A 76 -8.72 4.48 3.23
CA ASP A 76 -7.89 4.94 2.12
C ASP A 76 -6.74 3.97 1.75
N MET A 77 -6.95 2.65 1.99
CA MET A 77 -6.01 1.61 1.57
C MET A 77 -5.96 1.47 0.05
N CYS A 78 -7.01 1.90 -0.64
CA CYS A 78 -7.08 1.98 -2.08
C CYS A 78 -7.45 3.41 -2.49
N GLY A 79 -6.69 3.99 -3.44
CA GLY A 79 -6.89 5.35 -3.93
C GLY A 79 -6.30 6.44 -3.01
N ASN A 80 -6.76 7.65 -3.18
CA ASN A 80 -6.26 8.88 -2.58
C ASN A 80 -4.79 9.15 -2.93
N VAL A 81 -3.83 8.53 -2.25
CA VAL A 81 -2.40 8.57 -2.61
C VAL A 81 -1.81 7.16 -2.63
N GLN A 82 -0.86 6.93 -3.53
CA GLN A 82 -0.06 5.70 -3.48
C GLN A 82 0.82 5.73 -2.23
N GLU A 83 0.96 4.61 -1.56
CA GLU A 83 1.66 4.54 -0.28
C GLU A 83 2.99 3.82 -0.40
N LEU A 84 4.02 4.46 0.13
CA LEU A 84 5.38 3.96 0.14
C LEU A 84 5.52 2.79 1.12
N CYS A 85 6.07 1.67 0.65
CA CYS A 85 6.46 0.53 1.47
C CYS A 85 7.99 0.49 1.67
N TRP A 86 8.40 -0.27 2.68
CA TRP A 86 9.83 -0.44 2.99
C TRP A 86 10.59 -1.20 1.91
N ASN A 87 9.95 -2.17 1.25
CA ASN A 87 10.61 -3.09 0.32
C ASN A 87 11.21 -2.38 -0.90
N TRP A 88 12.38 -2.83 -1.33
CA TRP A 88 12.87 -2.56 -2.67
C TRP A 88 12.03 -3.32 -3.69
N TYR A 89 11.66 -2.64 -4.78
CA TYR A 89 10.83 -3.23 -5.83
C TYR A 89 11.63 -4.23 -6.66
N THR A 90 11.09 -5.42 -6.84
CA THR A 90 11.51 -6.44 -7.80
C THR A 90 10.36 -6.74 -8.76
N SER A 91 10.66 -6.97 -10.05
CA SER A 91 9.63 -7.23 -11.07
C SER A 91 8.97 -8.60 -10.89
N THR A 92 9.68 -9.53 -10.30
CA THR A 92 9.17 -10.85 -9.90
C THR A 92 9.00 -10.87 -8.40
N TYR A 93 7.86 -11.38 -7.93
CA TYR A 93 7.65 -11.64 -6.51
C TYR A 93 8.60 -12.77 -6.09
N ASP A 94 9.66 -12.44 -5.37
CA ASP A 94 10.61 -13.45 -4.90
C ASP A 94 10.07 -14.09 -3.62
N THR A 95 9.43 -15.23 -3.76
CA THR A 95 8.87 -15.98 -2.63
C THR A 95 9.92 -16.43 -1.61
N THR A 96 11.19 -16.42 -1.95
CA THR A 96 12.28 -16.75 -1.00
C THR A 96 12.65 -15.56 -0.13
N LEU A 97 12.50 -14.33 -0.63
CA LEU A 97 12.76 -13.08 0.08
C LEU A 97 11.48 -12.46 0.67
N GLU A 98 10.33 -12.72 0.05
CA GLU A 98 9.04 -12.10 0.38
C GLU A 98 7.99 -13.12 0.85
N GLY A 99 8.25 -14.43 0.73
CA GLY A 99 7.34 -15.51 1.13
C GLY A 99 7.62 -16.13 2.50
N GLY A 100 8.56 -15.59 3.25
CA GLY A 100 8.85 -16.02 4.63
C GLY A 100 7.91 -15.42 5.67
N MET A 101 8.14 -15.75 6.93
CA MET A 101 7.49 -15.08 8.05
C MET A 101 8.08 -13.66 8.16
N ASP A 102 7.21 -12.63 8.16
CA ASP A 102 7.58 -11.20 8.23
C ASP A 102 8.62 -10.76 7.16
N PRO A 103 8.35 -10.94 5.86
CA PRO A 103 9.35 -10.69 4.84
C PRO A 103 9.68 -9.19 4.74
N ILE A 104 10.96 -8.86 4.89
CA ILE A 104 11.46 -7.48 4.78
C ILE A 104 11.95 -7.12 3.37
N GLY A 105 11.92 -8.09 2.44
CA GLY A 105 12.32 -7.93 1.05
C GLY A 105 13.83 -7.90 0.80
N ALA A 106 14.21 -7.52 -0.41
CA ALA A 106 15.62 -7.42 -0.80
C ALA A 106 16.37 -6.34 -0.02
N ASN A 107 17.65 -6.60 0.27
CA ASN A 107 18.51 -5.65 1.00
C ASN A 107 18.94 -4.43 0.16
N LEU A 108 18.89 -4.54 -1.17
CA LEU A 108 19.32 -3.50 -2.11
C LEU A 108 18.34 -3.38 -3.27
N GLY A 109 18.18 -2.17 -3.78
CA GLY A 109 17.36 -1.87 -4.94
C GLY A 109 17.49 -0.42 -5.38
N THR A 110 16.81 -0.05 -6.45
CA THR A 110 16.79 1.34 -6.99
C THR A 110 15.47 2.04 -6.73
N ASN A 111 14.38 1.27 -6.68
CA ASN A 111 13.04 1.80 -6.48
C ASN A 111 12.39 1.13 -5.26
N ARG A 112 11.67 1.91 -4.48
CA ARG A 112 10.80 1.40 -3.40
C ARG A 112 9.44 1.01 -3.96
N VAL A 113 8.81 0.00 -3.35
CA VAL A 113 7.43 -0.38 -3.65
C VAL A 113 6.48 0.74 -3.24
N ILE A 114 5.48 1.00 -4.09
CA ILE A 114 4.32 1.83 -3.78
C ILE A 114 3.04 1.05 -4.10
N ARG A 115 2.02 1.22 -3.28
CA ARG A 115 0.78 0.44 -3.30
C ARG A 115 -0.46 1.32 -3.28
N GLY A 116 -1.62 0.73 -3.58
CA GLY A 116 -2.94 1.30 -3.35
C GLY A 116 -3.53 2.16 -4.49
N GLY A 117 -2.73 2.60 -5.46
CA GLY A 117 -3.24 3.56 -6.45
C GLY A 117 -3.45 4.96 -5.85
N SER A 118 -4.00 5.89 -6.62
CA SER A 118 -4.17 7.29 -6.17
C SER A 118 -5.38 7.97 -6.81
N TRP A 119 -5.62 9.19 -6.37
CA TRP A 119 -6.64 10.09 -6.91
C TRP A 119 -6.57 10.29 -8.44
N GLY A 120 -5.41 10.08 -9.08
CA GLY A 120 -5.21 10.27 -10.51
C GLY A 120 -5.10 8.96 -11.30
N THR A 121 -5.36 7.79 -10.70
CA THR A 121 -5.26 6.50 -11.38
C THR A 121 -6.63 5.91 -11.69
N PHE A 122 -6.70 5.06 -12.73
CA PHE A 122 -7.92 4.29 -13.01
C PHE A 122 -8.20 3.28 -11.90
N ILE A 123 -9.47 2.99 -11.67
CA ILE A 123 -9.92 2.10 -10.58
C ILE A 123 -9.21 0.73 -10.58
N ALA A 124 -8.94 0.15 -11.75
CA ALA A 124 -8.21 -1.12 -11.86
C ALA A 124 -6.78 -1.05 -11.28
N GLN A 125 -6.15 0.13 -11.30
CA GLN A 125 -4.83 0.34 -10.72
C GLN A 125 -4.86 0.63 -9.22
N CYS A 126 -6.04 0.81 -8.65
CA CYS A 126 -6.26 0.92 -7.21
C CYS A 126 -6.50 -0.44 -6.54
N ALA A 127 -6.45 -1.54 -7.29
CA ALA A 127 -6.63 -2.88 -6.73
C ALA A 127 -5.54 -3.21 -5.68
N VAL A 128 -5.93 -3.97 -4.65
CA VAL A 128 -5.01 -4.39 -3.56
C VAL A 128 -3.79 -5.13 -4.07
N SER A 129 -3.91 -5.88 -5.17
CA SER A 129 -2.82 -6.64 -5.79
C SER A 129 -1.90 -5.79 -6.66
N THR A 130 -2.28 -4.55 -6.99
CA THR A 130 -1.48 -3.70 -7.88
C THR A 130 -0.20 -3.25 -7.21
N ARG A 131 0.93 -3.52 -7.86
CA ARG A 131 2.28 -3.13 -7.45
C ARG A 131 2.84 -2.08 -8.39
N ASN A 132 3.43 -1.06 -7.83
CA ASN A 132 4.18 -0.04 -8.56
C ASN A 132 5.48 0.30 -7.83
N SER A 133 6.29 1.16 -8.42
CA SER A 133 7.56 1.55 -7.79
C SER A 133 7.92 3.01 -8.05
N ILE A 134 8.72 3.56 -7.16
CA ILE A 134 9.27 4.92 -7.27
C ILE A 134 10.69 4.97 -6.73
N THR A 135 11.53 5.80 -7.33
CA THR A 135 12.83 6.13 -6.75
C THR A 135 12.64 6.90 -5.44
N PRO A 136 13.41 6.58 -4.37
CA PRO A 136 13.17 7.13 -3.02
C PRO A 136 13.23 8.65 -2.89
N TYR A 137 13.90 9.32 -3.82
CA TYR A 137 14.05 10.79 -3.82
C TYR A 137 13.04 11.53 -4.70
N ASN A 138 12.14 10.81 -5.37
CA ASN A 138 11.07 11.43 -6.14
C ASN A 138 9.87 11.76 -5.26
N CYS A 139 9.52 13.04 -5.23
CA CYS A 139 8.30 13.50 -4.58
C CYS A 139 7.23 13.79 -5.63
N ARG A 140 6.03 13.28 -5.42
CA ARG A 140 4.86 13.52 -6.29
C ARG A 140 3.63 13.82 -5.44
N SER A 141 2.72 14.62 -5.99
CA SER A 141 1.47 15.00 -5.30
C SER A 141 0.50 13.84 -5.04
N ASN A 142 0.71 12.71 -5.70
CA ASN A 142 -0.11 11.51 -5.58
C ASN A 142 0.59 10.36 -4.82
N ILE A 143 1.68 10.65 -4.11
CA ILE A 143 2.43 9.67 -3.30
C ILE A 143 2.51 10.16 -1.86
N GLY A 144 2.21 9.27 -0.94
CA GLY A 144 2.31 9.47 0.49
C GLY A 144 2.82 8.20 1.19
N PHE A 145 2.48 8.05 2.44
CA PHE A 145 2.83 6.88 3.23
C PHE A 145 1.90 6.73 4.43
N ARG A 146 1.86 5.52 4.97
CA ARG A 146 1.35 5.25 6.33
C ARG A 146 2.44 4.63 7.17
N VAL A 147 2.27 4.64 8.47
CA VAL A 147 3.21 4.03 9.41
C VAL A 147 2.55 2.85 10.12
N VAL A 148 3.39 1.88 10.47
CA VAL A 148 3.03 0.74 11.30
C VAL A 148 3.97 0.66 12.49
N ARG A 149 3.60 -0.10 13.49
CA ARG A 149 4.50 -0.52 14.58
C ARG A 149 4.17 -1.94 14.99
N SER A 150 5.16 -2.67 15.49
CA SER A 150 4.93 -4.00 16.06
C SER A 150 4.05 -3.90 17.30
N ALA A 151 3.11 -4.84 17.45
CA ALA A 151 2.38 -4.99 18.69
C ALA A 151 3.36 -5.41 19.81
N SER A 152 3.31 -4.76 20.95
CA SER A 152 4.09 -5.11 22.14
C SER A 152 3.42 -6.24 22.90
#